data_1fa832546fbf31e0c1fe0c6b117cb5e8
#
_entry.id   1fa832546fbf31e0c1fe0c6b117cb5e8
#
_cell.length_a   1.000
_cell.length_b   1.000
_cell.length_c   1.000
_cell.angle_alpha   90.00
_cell.angle_beta   90.00
_cell.angle_gamma   90.00
#
_symmetry.space_group_name_H-M   'P 1'
#
loop_
_entity.id
_entity.type
_entity.pdbx_description
1 polymer ?
#
loop_
_entity_poly.entity_id
_entity_poly.type
_entity_poly.pdbx_seq_one_letter_code
_entity_poly.pdbx_strand_id
1 'polypeptide(L)'
;MSGLVDDITGEVLLDENLQKLATQDIKKLPVVSSDVRLGLCVAGVGKFICIGLNYSDHAKESGQDVPSEPIMFMKATSAISGPNDPIVIPKGSQKTDWKVELGVVTGKPAKYV
;
A
#
# COMPACT_ATOMS: atom_id res chain seq x y z
N MET A 1 -0.82 -1.12 -21.67
CA MET A 1 -0.51 0.10 -20.90
C MET A 1 -1.03 1.30 -21.67
N SER A 2 -1.48 2.34 -20.96
CA SER A 2 -2.11 3.53 -21.59
C SER A 2 -1.13 4.37 -22.43
N GLY A 3 0.16 4.09 -22.39
CA GLY A 3 1.22 4.92 -22.97
C GLY A 3 1.48 6.23 -22.22
N LEU A 4 0.79 6.45 -21.08
CA LEU A 4 0.97 7.64 -20.26
C LEU A 4 2.05 7.46 -19.21
N VAL A 5 2.08 6.28 -18.58
CA VAL A 5 3.08 5.86 -17.61
C VAL A 5 3.37 4.37 -17.79
N ASP A 6 4.60 3.98 -17.58
CA ASP A 6 5.01 2.57 -17.69
C ASP A 6 4.68 1.80 -16.42
N ASP A 7 4.78 2.45 -15.27
CA ASP A 7 4.46 1.87 -13.97
C ASP A 7 4.10 2.98 -12.96
N ILE A 8 3.42 2.63 -11.88
CA ILE A 8 3.09 3.58 -10.80
C ILE A 8 4.28 3.64 -9.84
N THR A 9 5.18 4.58 -10.07
CA THR A 9 6.35 4.85 -9.23
C THR A 9 6.14 6.08 -8.37
N GLY A 10 7.08 6.35 -7.45
CA GLY A 10 7.08 7.58 -6.65
C GLY A 10 7.06 8.86 -7.49
N GLU A 11 7.69 8.87 -8.66
CA GLU A 11 7.65 10.00 -9.61
C GLU A 11 6.25 10.23 -10.18
N VAL A 12 5.54 9.17 -10.53
CA VAL A 12 4.17 9.26 -11.06
C VAL A 12 3.21 9.81 -10.02
N LEU A 13 3.50 9.60 -8.74
CA LEU A 13 2.68 10.06 -7.62
C LEU A 13 2.96 11.51 -7.20
N LEU A 14 3.86 12.23 -7.87
CA LEU A 14 4.00 13.68 -7.67
C LEU A 14 2.75 14.42 -8.16
N ASP A 15 2.38 15.50 -7.47
CA ASP A 15 1.16 16.26 -7.73
C ASP A 15 0.98 16.64 -9.21
N GLU A 16 2.05 17.10 -9.86
CA GLU A 16 2.01 17.51 -11.26
C GLU A 16 1.67 16.36 -12.22
N ASN A 17 2.11 15.15 -11.91
CA ASN A 17 1.84 13.97 -12.71
C ASN A 17 0.45 13.40 -12.41
N LEU A 18 0.02 13.45 -11.13
CA LEU A 18 -1.35 13.10 -10.76
C LEU A 18 -2.37 14.01 -11.43
N GLN A 19 -2.10 15.32 -11.51
CA GLN A 19 -2.96 16.26 -12.24
C GLN A 19 -3.05 15.91 -13.74
N LYS A 20 -1.93 15.58 -14.39
CA LYS A 20 -1.93 15.13 -15.78
C LYS A 20 -2.75 13.85 -15.96
N LEU A 21 -2.64 12.89 -15.03
CA LEU A 21 -3.44 11.67 -15.08
C LEU A 21 -4.94 11.96 -14.88
N ALA A 22 -5.29 12.85 -13.97
CA ALA A 22 -6.68 13.23 -13.69
C ALA A 22 -7.39 13.90 -14.87
N THR A 23 -6.64 14.53 -15.79
CA THR A 23 -7.21 15.14 -16.99
C THR A 23 -7.50 14.15 -18.13
N GLN A 24 -7.11 12.88 -17.97
CA GLN A 24 -7.29 11.89 -19.02
C GLN A 24 -8.75 11.45 -19.15
N ASP A 25 -9.21 11.31 -20.38
CA ASP A 25 -10.52 10.72 -20.67
C ASP A 25 -10.43 9.20 -20.50
N ILE A 26 -10.89 8.70 -19.37
CA ILE A 26 -10.87 7.27 -19.04
C ILE A 26 -11.58 6.39 -20.06
N LYS A 27 -12.55 6.95 -20.80
CA LYS A 27 -13.30 6.21 -21.84
C LYS A 27 -12.46 5.91 -23.08
N LYS A 28 -11.35 6.64 -23.27
CA LYS A 28 -10.41 6.43 -24.37
C LYS A 28 -9.27 5.48 -24.00
N LEU A 29 -9.15 5.11 -22.73
CA LEU A 29 -8.11 4.19 -22.31
C LEU A 29 -8.48 2.74 -22.65
N PRO A 30 -7.48 1.90 -22.98
CA PRO A 30 -7.74 0.49 -23.25
C PRO A 30 -8.30 -0.21 -21.99
N VAL A 31 -9.33 -1.01 -22.20
CA VAL A 31 -9.88 -1.85 -21.12
C VAL A 31 -8.96 -3.04 -20.92
N VAL A 32 -8.56 -3.26 -19.69
CA VAL A 32 -7.78 -4.44 -19.27
C VAL A 32 -8.74 -5.57 -18.91
N SER A 33 -8.48 -6.77 -19.40
CA SER A 33 -9.29 -7.94 -19.07
C SER A 33 -9.22 -8.26 -17.57
N SER A 34 -10.32 -8.77 -17.00
CA SER A 34 -10.41 -9.09 -15.57
C SER A 34 -9.57 -10.30 -15.13
N ASP A 35 -9.09 -11.10 -16.08
CA ASP A 35 -8.23 -12.27 -15.84
C ASP A 35 -6.73 -11.94 -15.82
N VAL A 36 -6.36 -10.69 -16.11
CA VAL A 36 -4.97 -10.25 -16.03
C VAL A 36 -4.54 -10.15 -14.56
N ARG A 37 -3.41 -10.80 -14.22
CA ARG A 37 -2.83 -10.67 -12.88
C ARG A 37 -2.43 -9.21 -12.62
N LEU A 38 -2.94 -8.66 -11.52
CA LEU A 38 -2.51 -7.36 -11.02
C LEU A 38 -1.26 -7.53 -10.14
N GLY A 39 -0.22 -6.77 -10.43
CA GLY A 39 0.99 -6.69 -9.62
C GLY A 39 0.84 -5.77 -8.40
N LEU A 40 1.97 -5.29 -7.90
CA LEU A 40 2.00 -4.30 -6.82
C LEU A 40 1.28 -3.02 -7.25
N CYS A 41 0.55 -2.39 -6.34
CA CYS A 41 -0.14 -1.12 -6.62
C CYS A 41 0.82 0.07 -6.79
N VAL A 42 2.02 0.00 -6.21
CA VAL A 42 3.09 1.00 -6.36
C VAL A 42 4.41 0.27 -6.52
N ALA A 43 5.17 0.63 -7.53
CA ALA A 43 6.49 0.09 -7.80
C ALA A 43 7.59 0.89 -7.07
N GLY A 44 8.72 0.24 -6.80
CA GLY A 44 9.90 0.89 -6.23
C GLY A 44 9.73 1.35 -4.79
N VAL A 45 8.89 0.70 -4.00
CA VAL A 45 8.70 1.02 -2.58
C VAL A 45 10.01 0.84 -1.81
N GLY A 46 10.58 1.95 -1.33
CA GLY A 46 11.83 1.95 -0.59
C GLY A 46 11.69 1.59 0.89
N LYS A 47 10.53 1.93 1.50
CA LYS A 47 10.24 1.66 2.91
C LYS A 47 8.77 1.28 3.07
N PHE A 48 8.52 0.30 3.92
CA PHE A 48 7.18 -0.11 4.32
C PHE A 48 7.05 0.07 5.84
N ILE A 49 6.55 1.25 6.23
CA ILE A 49 6.43 1.66 7.63
C ILE A 49 5.01 1.38 8.08
N CYS A 50 4.87 0.79 9.26
CA CYS A 50 3.59 0.48 9.88
C CYS A 50 3.47 1.20 11.23
N ILE A 51 2.22 1.55 11.57
CA ILE A 51 1.87 2.10 12.88
C ILE A 51 1.05 1.06 13.63
N GLY A 52 1.55 0.62 14.78
CA GLY A 52 0.91 -0.38 15.64
C GLY A 52 -0.12 0.23 16.57
N LEU A 53 -1.12 -0.60 16.96
CA LEU A 53 -2.25 -0.22 17.80
C LEU A 53 -2.96 1.06 17.34
N ASN A 54 -3.09 1.21 16.03
CA ASN A 54 -3.65 2.42 15.41
C ASN A 54 -5.19 2.50 15.47
N TYR A 55 -5.83 1.45 15.96
CA TYR A 55 -7.27 1.34 16.16
C TYR A 55 -7.58 1.14 17.65
N SER A 56 -8.41 2.01 18.22
CA SER A 56 -8.80 1.97 19.64
C SER A 56 -9.47 0.65 20.02
N ASP A 57 -10.25 0.08 19.12
CA ASP A 57 -10.94 -1.19 19.36
C ASP A 57 -9.95 -2.34 19.45
N HIS A 58 -8.92 -2.34 18.60
CA HIS A 58 -7.87 -3.34 18.66
C HIS A 58 -7.04 -3.25 19.94
N ALA A 59 -6.77 -2.05 20.45
CA ALA A 59 -6.10 -1.88 21.74
C ALA A 59 -6.93 -2.50 22.87
N LYS A 60 -8.24 -2.23 22.90
CA LYS A 60 -9.17 -2.81 23.89
C LYS A 60 -9.24 -4.33 23.81
N GLU A 61 -9.37 -4.91 22.60
CA GLU A 61 -9.40 -6.36 22.38
C GLU A 61 -8.13 -7.05 22.87
N SER A 62 -6.99 -6.39 22.70
CA SER A 62 -5.68 -6.90 23.14
C SER A 62 -5.39 -6.62 24.63
N GLY A 63 -6.30 -5.95 25.34
CA GLY A 63 -6.12 -5.59 26.75
C GLY A 63 -5.00 -4.57 26.97
N GLN A 64 -4.73 -3.74 25.97
CA GLN A 64 -3.70 -2.71 26.02
C GLN A 64 -4.31 -1.31 26.02
N ASP A 65 -3.65 -0.38 26.67
CA ASP A 65 -4.00 1.03 26.60
C ASP A 65 -3.70 1.59 25.21
N VAL A 66 -4.47 2.60 24.78
CA VAL A 66 -4.17 3.34 23.57
C VAL A 66 -2.83 4.04 23.74
N PRO A 67 -1.84 3.79 22.87
CA PRO A 67 -0.52 4.41 22.99
C PRO A 67 -0.60 5.93 22.92
N SER A 68 0.17 6.64 23.76
CA SER A 68 0.30 8.10 23.71
C SER A 68 1.12 8.59 22.51
N GLU A 69 1.94 7.71 21.94
CA GLU A 69 2.77 7.97 20.77
C GLU A 69 2.63 6.82 19.77
N PRO A 70 2.78 7.08 18.45
CA PRO A 70 2.70 6.02 17.44
C PRO A 70 3.77 4.95 17.63
N ILE A 71 3.35 3.68 17.72
CA ILE A 71 4.27 2.55 17.72
C ILE A 71 4.66 2.27 16.27
N MET A 72 5.86 2.68 15.90
CA MET A 72 6.37 2.54 14.54
C MET A 72 7.22 1.28 14.37
N PHE A 73 6.92 0.50 13.32
CA PHE A 73 7.72 -0.66 12.93
C PHE A 73 7.79 -0.78 11.41
N MET A 74 8.63 -1.65 10.91
CA MET A 74 8.80 -1.84 9.47
C MET A 74 8.53 -3.28 9.08
N LYS A 75 7.98 -3.44 7.88
CA LYS A 75 7.95 -4.72 7.16
C LYS A 75 8.96 -4.70 6.02
N ALA A 76 9.46 -5.87 5.65
CA ALA A 76 10.27 -6.00 4.45
C ALA A 76 9.46 -5.58 3.21
N THR A 77 10.05 -4.76 2.33
CA THR A 77 9.37 -4.36 1.09
C THR A 77 9.07 -5.55 0.18
N SER A 78 9.83 -6.63 0.30
CA SER A 78 9.57 -7.91 -0.38
C SER A 78 8.29 -8.61 0.09
N ALA A 79 7.67 -8.17 1.19
CA ALA A 79 6.39 -8.69 1.64
C ALA A 79 5.18 -8.08 0.91
N ILE A 80 5.40 -7.05 0.08
CA ILE A 80 4.33 -6.45 -0.72
C ILE A 80 4.01 -7.37 -1.90
N SER A 81 2.74 -7.69 -2.09
CA SER A 81 2.26 -8.57 -3.16
C SER A 81 1.11 -7.91 -3.93
N GLY A 82 0.76 -8.48 -5.07
CA GLY A 82 -0.44 -8.07 -5.80
C GLY A 82 -1.71 -8.41 -5.02
N PRO A 83 -2.84 -7.74 -5.32
CA PRO A 83 -4.08 -7.86 -4.53
C PRO A 83 -4.70 -9.26 -4.56
N ASN A 84 -4.39 -10.06 -5.58
CA ASN A 84 -4.95 -11.39 -5.77
C ASN A 84 -3.86 -12.48 -5.72
N ASP A 85 -2.65 -12.14 -5.31
CA ASP A 85 -1.57 -13.11 -5.19
C ASP A 85 -1.81 -14.03 -3.97
N PRO A 86 -1.46 -15.32 -4.06
CA PRO A 86 -1.60 -16.23 -2.94
C PRO A 86 -0.62 -15.88 -1.81
N ILE A 87 -1.10 -15.95 -0.58
CA ILE A 87 -0.26 -15.85 0.61
C ILE A 87 0.21 -17.25 0.99
N VAL A 88 1.52 -17.46 0.98
CA VAL A 88 2.11 -18.75 1.37
C VAL A 88 2.28 -18.79 2.88
N ILE A 89 1.50 -19.65 3.54
CA ILE A 89 1.62 -19.87 4.97
C ILE A 89 2.87 -20.72 5.25
N PRO A 90 3.81 -20.26 6.10
CA PRO A 90 5.00 -21.03 6.44
C PRO A 90 4.67 -22.38 7.08
N LYS A 91 5.48 -23.39 6.79
CA LYS A 91 5.31 -24.73 7.37
C LYS A 91 5.29 -24.66 8.90
N GLY A 92 4.26 -25.23 9.51
CA GLY A 92 4.08 -25.25 10.96
C GLY A 92 3.48 -23.99 11.57
N SER A 93 3.17 -22.96 10.78
CA SER A 93 2.45 -21.77 11.26
C SER A 93 1.02 -22.13 11.60
N GLN A 94 0.56 -21.72 12.80
CA GLN A 94 -0.83 -21.92 13.28
C GLN A 94 -1.47 -20.61 13.75
N LYS A 95 -0.75 -19.48 13.63
CA LYS A 95 -1.19 -18.18 14.14
C LYS A 95 -1.15 -17.11 13.03
N THR A 96 -1.45 -17.51 11.79
CA THR A 96 -1.60 -16.56 10.69
C THR A 96 -2.89 -15.79 10.91
N ASP A 97 -2.78 -14.47 10.87
CA ASP A 97 -3.90 -13.56 11.04
C ASP A 97 -3.96 -12.57 9.89
N TRP A 98 -5.12 -12.01 9.64
CA TRP A 98 -5.37 -11.00 8.62
C TRP A 98 -5.53 -9.63 9.27
N LYS A 99 -5.23 -8.57 8.53
CA LYS A 99 -5.39 -7.20 9.00
C LYS A 99 -5.95 -6.33 7.88
N VAL A 100 -6.84 -5.43 8.25
CA VAL A 100 -7.32 -4.35 7.38
C VAL A 100 -6.67 -3.06 7.83
N GLU A 101 -5.94 -2.42 6.93
CA GLU A 101 -5.18 -1.21 7.22
C GLU A 101 -5.41 -0.15 6.15
N LEU A 102 -5.34 1.12 6.55
CA LEU A 102 -5.27 2.23 5.62
C LEU A 102 -3.84 2.39 5.11
N GLY A 103 -3.62 2.13 3.83
CA GLY A 103 -2.34 2.38 3.17
C GLY A 103 -2.22 3.83 2.73
N VAL A 104 -1.12 4.48 3.08
CA VAL A 104 -0.78 5.85 2.64
C VAL A 104 0.53 5.83 1.89
N VAL A 105 0.55 6.42 0.69
CA VAL A 105 1.77 6.58 -0.11
C VAL A 105 2.16 8.05 -0.11
N THR A 106 3.40 8.34 0.32
CA THR A 106 3.90 9.72 0.33
C THR A 106 4.28 10.16 -1.08
N GLY A 107 3.66 11.23 -1.58
CA GLY A 107 3.93 11.80 -2.90
C GLY A 107 5.02 12.87 -2.93
N LYS A 108 5.45 13.37 -1.75
CA LYS A 108 6.49 14.40 -1.62
C LYS A 108 7.44 14.10 -0.48
N PRO A 109 8.72 14.49 -0.58
CA PRO A 109 9.60 14.49 0.58
C PRO A 109 9.02 15.35 1.70
N ALA A 110 8.97 14.80 2.92
CA ALA A 110 8.51 15.51 4.10
C ALA A 110 9.56 15.41 5.21
N LYS A 111 9.83 16.53 5.88
CA LYS A 111 10.74 16.61 7.01
C LYS A 111 10.29 17.75 7.93
N TYR A 112 10.00 17.44 9.19
CA TYR A 112 9.55 18.43 10.19
C TYR A 112 8.31 19.21 9.72
N VAL A 113 7.32 18.52 9.15
CA VAL A 113 6.04 19.06 8.68
C VAL A 113 5.01 19.11 9.80
#